data_16df9e6f1ccd5e1cb91af3da3307ed36
#
_entry.id   16df9e6f1ccd5e1cb91af3da3307ed36
#
_cell.length_a   1.000
_cell.length_b   1.000
_cell.length_c   1.000
_cell.angle_alpha   90.00
_cell.angle_beta   90.00
_cell.angle_gamma   90.00
#
_symmetry.space_group_name_H-M   'P 1'
#
loop_
_entity.id
_entity.type
_entity.pdbx_description
1 polymer ?
#
loop_
_entity_poly.entity_id
_entity_poly.type
_entity_poly.pdbx_seq_one_letter_code
_entity_poly.pdbx_strand_id
1 'polypeptide(L)'
;MRELEGLPQQKGFLSAPFETKIIIVENGLQFHVDLANGQKTGYFLDQQDNRRAIKNIVKGAEVLGAFTYIGSFEIHAAHYGAKSVLGIDISETAVAMANKNAALNALDTIVKFDAINAFDVLKKWGKEGRKYDVVMLDPPAFT
;
A
#
# COMPACT_ATOMS: atom_id res chain seq x y z
N MET A 1 -19.87 -5.49 10.76
CA MET A 1 -20.07 -6.62 11.69
C MET A 1 -20.83 -6.18 12.95
N ARG A 2 -20.33 -5.24 13.77
CA ARG A 2 -21.04 -4.82 15.02
C ARG A 2 -22.50 -4.35 14.81
N GLU A 3 -22.77 -3.60 13.73
CA GLU A 3 -24.14 -3.17 13.39
C GLU A 3 -25.07 -4.33 13.07
N LEU A 4 -24.57 -5.40 12.46
CA LEU A 4 -25.34 -6.61 12.19
C LEU A 4 -25.69 -7.38 13.46
N GLU A 5 -24.96 -7.14 14.55
CA GLU A 5 -25.19 -7.71 15.88
C GLU A 5 -25.99 -6.74 16.79
N GLY A 6 -26.47 -5.61 16.25
CA GLY A 6 -27.22 -4.61 17.00
C GLY A 6 -26.36 -3.80 17.99
N LEU A 7 -25.04 -3.85 17.85
CA LEU A 7 -24.10 -3.12 18.71
C LEU A 7 -23.70 -1.78 18.09
N PRO A 8 -23.69 -0.68 18.86
CA PRO A 8 -23.28 0.62 18.36
C PRO A 8 -21.79 0.60 17.96
N GLN A 9 -21.45 1.32 16.88
CA GLN A 9 -20.06 1.57 16.51
C GLN A 9 -19.42 2.44 17.60
N GLN A 10 -18.35 1.94 18.20
CA GLN A 10 -17.58 2.68 19.21
C GLN A 10 -16.11 2.70 18.83
N LYS A 11 -15.51 3.89 18.84
CA LYS A 11 -14.07 4.10 18.75
C LYS A 11 -13.61 4.77 20.04
N GLY A 12 -12.47 4.35 20.56
CA GLY A 12 -11.94 4.95 21.78
C GLY A 12 -10.65 4.24 22.23
N PHE A 13 -10.08 4.77 23.29
CA PHE A 13 -8.92 4.21 23.94
C PHE A 13 -9.34 3.35 25.14
N LEU A 14 -8.70 2.22 25.32
CA LEU A 14 -8.83 1.39 26.53
C LEU A 14 -7.97 1.91 27.68
N SER A 15 -7.07 2.86 27.39
CA SER A 15 -6.18 3.53 28.33
C SER A 15 -6.23 5.05 28.13
N ALA A 16 -5.28 5.79 28.67
CA ALA A 16 -5.15 7.22 28.38
C ALA A 16 -4.99 7.46 26.86
N PRO A 17 -5.58 8.52 26.29
CA PRO A 17 -5.41 8.87 24.88
C PRO A 17 -3.93 9.06 24.52
N PHE A 18 -3.57 8.62 23.30
CA PHE A 18 -2.22 8.78 22.71
C PHE A 18 -2.31 9.19 21.25
N GLU A 19 -1.18 9.64 20.67
CA GLU A 19 -1.10 9.98 19.24
C GLU A 19 -1.27 8.72 18.39
N THR A 20 -2.29 8.70 17.53
CA THR A 20 -2.64 7.54 16.69
C THR A 20 -1.99 7.56 15.32
N LYS A 21 -1.40 8.70 14.92
CA LYS A 21 -0.62 8.83 13.70
C LYS A 21 0.85 8.66 14.05
N ILE A 22 1.39 7.52 13.73
CA ILE A 22 2.76 7.14 14.10
C ILE A 22 3.59 6.82 12.86
N ILE A 23 4.89 6.75 13.06
CA ILE A 23 5.81 6.19 12.07
C ILE A 23 6.27 4.83 12.59
N ILE A 24 6.14 3.81 11.75
CA ILE A 24 6.71 2.49 12.00
C ILE A 24 7.93 2.25 11.11
N VAL A 25 8.76 1.29 11.49
CA VAL A 25 9.91 0.86 10.68
C VAL A 25 9.74 -0.61 10.32
N GLU A 26 9.84 -0.93 9.03
CA GLU A 26 9.82 -2.29 8.53
C GLU A 26 10.89 -2.47 7.46
N ASN A 27 11.75 -3.48 7.61
CA ASN A 27 12.84 -3.79 6.66
C ASN A 27 13.76 -2.58 6.33
N GLY A 28 13.94 -1.66 7.28
CA GLY A 28 14.73 -0.43 7.11
C GLY A 28 13.99 0.74 6.45
N LEU A 29 12.72 0.58 6.12
CA LEU A 29 11.85 1.61 5.55
C LEU A 29 10.90 2.17 6.61
N GLN A 30 10.55 3.44 6.49
CA GLN A 30 9.65 4.14 7.39
C GLN A 30 8.26 4.32 6.74
N PHE A 31 7.21 4.15 7.54
CA PHE A 31 5.83 4.30 7.06
C PHE A 31 4.99 5.11 8.05
N HIS A 32 4.34 6.15 7.57
CA HIS A 32 3.25 6.79 8.29
C HIS A 32 2.07 5.83 8.37
N VAL A 33 1.54 5.64 9.56
CA VAL A 33 0.40 4.77 9.85
C VAL A 33 -0.62 5.52 10.70
N ASP A 34 -1.89 5.41 10.37
CA ASP A 34 -3.00 5.93 11.17
C ASP A 34 -3.74 4.77 11.84
N LEU A 35 -3.47 4.56 13.12
CA LEU A 35 -4.06 3.47 13.90
C LEU A 35 -5.57 3.63 14.12
N ALA A 36 -6.07 4.87 14.12
CA ALA A 36 -7.49 5.16 14.38
C ALA A 36 -8.36 5.05 13.13
N ASN A 37 -7.85 5.46 11.95
CA ASN A 37 -8.62 5.59 10.73
C ASN A 37 -8.10 4.72 9.57
N GLY A 38 -6.95 4.08 9.73
CA GLY A 38 -6.43 3.14 8.74
C GLY A 38 -7.23 1.83 8.70
N GLN A 39 -7.07 1.09 7.59
CA GLN A 39 -7.66 -0.25 7.50
C GLN A 39 -7.01 -1.18 8.52
N LYS A 40 -7.79 -2.06 9.14
CA LYS A 40 -7.35 -2.95 10.23
C LYS A 40 -6.61 -2.16 11.33
N THR A 41 -5.32 -2.38 11.45
CA THR A 41 -4.42 -1.69 12.41
C THR A 41 -3.67 -0.51 11.77
N GLY A 42 -4.10 -0.05 10.59
CA GLY A 42 -3.42 0.98 9.81
C GLY A 42 -2.26 0.47 8.95
N TYR A 43 -1.81 -0.77 9.18
CA TYR A 43 -0.74 -1.44 8.44
C TYR A 43 -0.96 -2.97 8.45
N PHE A 44 -0.60 -3.64 7.36
CA PHE A 44 -0.75 -5.09 7.23
C PHE A 44 0.53 -5.80 7.67
N LEU A 45 0.69 -6.00 8.97
CA LEU A 45 1.90 -6.61 9.58
C LEU A 45 2.14 -8.05 9.10
N ASP A 46 1.08 -8.78 8.82
CA ASP A 46 1.09 -10.16 8.30
C ASP A 46 1.76 -10.30 6.93
N GLN A 47 1.87 -9.20 6.17
CA GLN A 47 2.51 -9.18 4.85
C GLN A 47 4.02 -8.88 4.87
N GLN A 48 4.64 -8.75 6.03
CA GLN A 48 6.05 -8.36 6.17
C GLN A 48 7.00 -9.29 5.40
N ASP A 49 6.84 -10.59 5.54
CA ASP A 49 7.69 -11.57 4.86
C ASP A 49 7.45 -11.59 3.35
N ASN A 50 6.21 -11.39 2.91
CA ASN A 50 5.87 -11.28 1.49
C ASN A 50 6.54 -10.03 0.88
N ARG A 51 6.50 -8.89 1.56
CA ARG A 51 7.22 -7.68 1.10
C ARG A 51 8.73 -7.89 1.02
N ARG A 52 9.30 -8.68 1.92
CA ARG A 52 10.74 -9.03 1.89
C ARG A 52 11.05 -10.01 0.76
N ALA A 53 10.16 -10.95 0.45
CA ALA A 53 10.36 -11.98 -0.56
C ALA A 53 10.46 -11.42 -1.99
N ILE A 54 9.85 -10.26 -2.29
CA ILE A 54 9.92 -9.67 -3.64
C ILE A 54 11.32 -9.19 -4.02
N LYS A 55 12.25 -9.06 -3.07
CA LYS A 55 13.61 -8.53 -3.29
C LYS A 55 14.33 -9.17 -4.49
N ASN A 56 14.16 -10.47 -4.67
CA ASN A 56 14.88 -11.20 -5.71
C ASN A 56 14.26 -11.07 -7.11
N ILE A 57 13.05 -10.58 -7.22
CA ILE A 57 12.31 -10.51 -8.49
C ILE A 57 12.14 -9.09 -9.03
N VAL A 58 12.30 -8.06 -8.18
CA VAL A 58 12.05 -6.67 -8.58
C VAL A 58 13.28 -5.89 -9.04
N LYS A 59 14.49 -6.43 -8.84
CA LYS A 59 15.74 -5.72 -9.17
C LYS A 59 15.84 -5.41 -10.67
N GLY A 60 15.91 -4.11 -11.01
CA GLY A 60 15.96 -3.62 -12.39
C GLY A 60 14.63 -3.69 -13.14
N ALA A 61 13.57 -4.18 -12.51
CA ALA A 61 12.26 -4.40 -13.11
C ALA A 61 11.42 -3.11 -13.20
N GLU A 62 10.55 -3.05 -14.20
CA GLU A 62 9.41 -2.14 -14.25
C GLU A 62 8.21 -2.83 -13.57
N VAL A 63 7.75 -2.24 -12.46
CA VAL A 63 6.80 -2.87 -11.54
C VAL A 63 5.46 -2.16 -11.54
N LEU A 64 4.38 -2.92 -11.60
CA LEU A 64 3.02 -2.45 -11.33
C LEU A 64 2.50 -3.07 -10.04
N GLY A 65 2.03 -2.25 -9.10
CA GLY A 65 1.26 -2.67 -7.95
C GLY A 65 -0.19 -2.21 -8.06
N ALA A 66 -1.15 -3.08 -7.76
CA ALA A 66 -2.55 -2.71 -7.71
C ALA A 66 -3.16 -3.09 -6.36
N PHE A 67 -4.10 -2.26 -5.89
CA PHE A 67 -4.64 -2.28 -4.53
C PHE A 67 -3.56 -1.90 -3.50
N THR A 68 -2.81 -0.85 -3.84
CA THR A 68 -1.55 -0.47 -3.20
C THR A 68 -1.71 0.03 -1.76
N TYR A 69 -2.92 0.44 -1.36
CA TYR A 69 -3.20 1.06 -0.06
C TYR A 69 -2.20 2.19 0.23
N ILE A 70 -1.39 2.09 1.28
CA ILE A 70 -0.38 3.11 1.63
C ILE A 70 0.99 2.87 0.97
N GLY A 71 1.06 2.05 -0.07
CA GLY A 71 2.24 1.88 -0.92
C GLY A 71 3.33 0.97 -0.37
N SER A 72 3.03 0.11 0.60
CA SER A 72 4.07 -0.64 1.29
C SER A 72 4.84 -1.61 0.39
N PHE A 73 4.18 -2.35 -0.49
CA PHE A 73 4.84 -3.25 -1.44
C PHE A 73 5.67 -2.50 -2.48
N GLU A 74 5.12 -1.43 -3.03
CA GLU A 74 5.73 -0.62 -4.09
C GLU A 74 6.98 0.09 -3.59
N ILE A 75 6.94 0.63 -2.36
CA ILE A 75 8.09 1.26 -1.72
C ILE A 75 9.19 0.23 -1.43
N HIS A 76 8.84 -0.99 -1.00
CA HIS A 76 9.80 -2.08 -0.87
C HIS A 76 10.41 -2.47 -2.24
N ALA A 77 9.59 -2.54 -3.30
CA ALA A 77 10.09 -2.83 -4.63
C ALA A 77 11.12 -1.78 -5.10
N ALA A 78 10.83 -0.49 -4.90
CA ALA A 78 11.75 0.59 -5.21
C ALA A 78 13.05 0.49 -4.37
N HIS A 79 12.93 0.24 -3.06
CA HIS A 79 14.07 0.05 -2.14
C HIS A 79 14.96 -1.14 -2.56
N TYR A 80 14.37 -2.20 -3.08
CA TYR A 80 15.11 -3.38 -3.57
C TYR A 80 15.66 -3.22 -4.98
N GLY A 81 15.55 -2.03 -5.57
CA GLY A 81 16.23 -1.68 -6.82
C GLY A 81 15.38 -1.88 -8.07
N ALA A 82 14.07 -1.81 -7.98
CA ALA A 82 13.22 -1.67 -9.17
C ALA A 82 13.63 -0.43 -9.98
N LYS A 83 13.55 -0.53 -11.30
CA LYS A 83 13.85 0.59 -12.23
C LYS A 83 12.79 1.68 -12.13
N SER A 84 11.54 1.28 -12.09
CA SER A 84 10.38 2.14 -11.91
C SER A 84 9.22 1.35 -11.29
N VAL A 85 8.39 2.03 -10.51
CA VAL A 85 7.23 1.41 -9.86
C VAL A 85 6.02 2.32 -10.03
N LEU A 86 4.90 1.75 -10.47
CA LEU A 86 3.60 2.38 -10.46
C LEU A 86 2.68 1.64 -9.49
N GLY A 87 2.18 2.32 -8.47
CA GLY A 87 1.15 1.82 -7.57
C GLY A 87 -0.21 2.43 -7.90
N ILE A 88 -1.28 1.65 -7.89
CA ILE A 88 -2.63 2.15 -8.10
C ILE A 88 -3.59 1.68 -7.00
N ASP A 89 -4.45 2.59 -6.56
CA ASP A 89 -5.53 2.33 -5.61
C ASP A 89 -6.72 3.24 -5.93
N ILE A 90 -7.92 2.84 -5.58
CA ILE A 90 -9.11 3.66 -5.79
C ILE A 90 -9.21 4.78 -4.76
N SER A 91 -8.59 4.63 -3.60
CA SER A 91 -8.66 5.57 -2.48
C SER A 91 -7.66 6.71 -2.64
N GLU A 92 -8.13 7.92 -2.93
CA GLU A 92 -7.29 9.13 -2.97
C GLU A 92 -6.53 9.36 -1.66
N THR A 93 -7.15 9.08 -0.52
CA THR A 93 -6.51 9.23 0.80
C THR A 93 -5.39 8.22 1.01
N ALA A 94 -5.56 6.98 0.55
CA ALA A 94 -4.52 5.96 0.59
C ALA A 94 -3.34 6.34 -0.32
N VAL A 95 -3.62 6.77 -1.55
CA VAL A 95 -2.63 7.23 -2.52
C VAL A 95 -1.87 8.46 -1.99
N ALA A 96 -2.55 9.41 -1.37
CA ALA A 96 -1.89 10.55 -0.73
C ALA A 96 -0.93 10.12 0.39
N MET A 97 -1.30 9.11 1.17
CA MET A 97 -0.43 8.53 2.19
C MET A 97 0.74 7.75 1.56
N ALA A 98 0.50 6.98 0.50
CA ALA A 98 1.54 6.26 -0.23
C ALA A 98 2.61 7.21 -0.79
N ASN A 99 2.21 8.35 -1.38
CA ASN A 99 3.13 9.38 -1.83
C ASN A 99 3.96 9.98 -0.68
N LYS A 100 3.34 10.24 0.49
CA LYS A 100 4.07 10.69 1.68
C LYS A 100 5.08 9.65 2.15
N ASN A 101 4.73 8.38 2.13
CA ASN A 101 5.61 7.28 2.51
C ASN A 101 6.77 7.11 1.53
N ALA A 102 6.54 7.29 0.23
CA ALA A 102 7.62 7.29 -0.77
C ALA A 102 8.61 8.43 -0.52
N ALA A 103 8.12 9.65 -0.30
CA ALA A 103 8.95 10.82 0.00
C ALA A 103 9.72 10.66 1.32
N LEU A 104 9.09 10.09 2.36
CA LEU A 104 9.72 9.82 3.66
C LEU A 104 10.97 8.92 3.53
N ASN A 105 10.98 8.04 2.53
CA ASN A 105 12.08 7.12 2.23
C ASN A 105 12.98 7.61 1.06
N ALA A 106 12.79 8.82 0.53
CA ALA A 106 13.50 9.36 -0.63
C ALA A 106 13.39 8.48 -1.89
N LEU A 107 12.25 7.83 -2.09
CA LEU A 107 11.95 6.92 -3.21
C LEU A 107 10.89 7.48 -4.18
N ASP A 108 10.42 8.70 -3.96
CA ASP A 108 9.38 9.38 -4.76
C ASP A 108 9.80 9.68 -6.21
N THR A 109 11.06 9.56 -6.54
CA THR A 109 11.56 9.63 -7.92
C THR A 109 11.41 8.31 -8.68
N ILE A 110 11.38 7.18 -7.98
CA ILE A 110 11.31 5.82 -8.54
C ILE A 110 9.88 5.31 -8.53
N VAL A 111 9.13 5.60 -7.46
CA VAL A 111 7.77 5.14 -7.25
C VAL A 111 6.78 6.28 -7.48
N LYS A 112 5.69 5.98 -8.20
CA LYS A 112 4.54 6.87 -8.40
C LYS A 112 3.27 6.16 -7.99
N PHE A 113 2.30 6.93 -7.49
CA PHE A 113 1.02 6.40 -7.09
C PHE A 113 -0.12 7.20 -7.71
N ASP A 114 -1.08 6.49 -8.32
CA ASP A 114 -2.23 7.08 -8.98
C ASP A 114 -3.55 6.57 -8.35
N ALA A 115 -4.49 7.51 -8.11
CA ALA A 115 -5.82 7.19 -7.61
C ALA A 115 -6.72 6.73 -8.76
N ILE A 116 -6.71 5.42 -9.03
CA ILE A 116 -7.40 4.82 -10.17
C ILE A 116 -8.05 3.49 -9.76
N ASN A 117 -9.25 3.22 -10.29
CA ASN A 117 -9.89 1.91 -10.14
C ASN A 117 -9.10 0.84 -10.91
N ALA A 118 -8.50 -0.10 -10.17
CA ALA A 118 -7.67 -1.16 -10.73
C ALA A 118 -8.44 -2.07 -11.70
N PHE A 119 -9.71 -2.40 -11.42
CA PHE A 119 -10.52 -3.28 -12.29
C PHE A 119 -10.74 -2.70 -13.68
N ASP A 120 -10.95 -1.38 -13.75
CA ASP A 120 -11.20 -0.71 -15.01
C ASP A 120 -9.91 -0.54 -15.80
N VAL A 121 -8.85 -0.06 -15.12
CA VAL A 121 -7.62 0.29 -15.80
C VAL A 121 -6.79 -0.92 -16.22
N LEU A 122 -6.72 -1.98 -15.43
CA LEU A 122 -5.96 -3.20 -15.78
C LEU A 122 -6.53 -3.87 -17.04
N LYS A 123 -7.86 -3.92 -17.15
CA LYS A 123 -8.53 -4.44 -18.36
C LYS A 123 -8.22 -3.59 -19.60
N LYS A 124 -8.21 -2.26 -19.44
CA LYS A 124 -7.86 -1.31 -20.49
C LYS A 124 -6.39 -1.47 -20.90
N TRP A 125 -5.47 -1.44 -19.94
CA TRP A 125 -4.02 -1.57 -20.21
C TRP A 125 -3.65 -2.92 -20.84
N GLY A 126 -4.33 -4.00 -20.44
CA GLY A 126 -4.14 -5.30 -21.09
C GLY A 126 -4.53 -5.28 -22.58
N LYS A 127 -5.62 -4.60 -22.95
CA LYS A 127 -6.02 -4.41 -24.36
C LYS A 127 -5.07 -3.50 -25.13
N GLU A 128 -4.49 -2.51 -24.48
CA GLU A 128 -3.48 -1.59 -25.03
C GLU A 128 -2.10 -2.25 -25.17
N GLY A 129 -1.93 -3.47 -24.65
CA GLY A 129 -0.66 -4.19 -24.72
C GLY A 129 0.42 -3.65 -23.76
N ARG A 130 0.06 -2.91 -22.71
CA ARG A 130 1.01 -2.49 -21.68
C ARG A 130 1.65 -3.70 -21.01
N LYS A 131 2.93 -3.60 -20.75
CA LYS A 131 3.72 -4.67 -20.14
C LYS A 131 4.51 -4.13 -18.96
N TYR A 132 4.65 -4.96 -17.95
CA TYR A 132 5.50 -4.76 -16.79
C TYR A 132 6.28 -6.04 -16.56
N ASP A 133 7.49 -5.94 -16.01
CA ASP A 133 8.31 -7.12 -15.70
C ASP A 133 7.74 -7.85 -14.48
N VAL A 134 7.16 -7.10 -13.52
CA VAL A 134 6.51 -7.64 -12.32
C VAL A 134 5.17 -6.95 -12.10
N VAL A 135 4.14 -7.75 -11.84
CA VAL A 135 2.80 -7.26 -11.43
C VAL A 135 2.46 -7.83 -10.06
N MET A 136 2.21 -6.95 -9.10
CA MET A 136 1.78 -7.29 -7.75
C MET A 136 0.28 -6.98 -7.60
N LEU A 137 -0.49 -7.98 -7.22
CA LEU A 137 -1.93 -7.86 -7.02
C LEU A 137 -2.28 -8.34 -5.61
N ASP A 138 -2.79 -7.45 -4.77
CA ASP A 138 -3.25 -7.77 -3.41
C ASP A 138 -4.69 -7.25 -3.21
N PRO A 139 -5.66 -7.80 -3.96
CA PRO A 139 -7.04 -7.34 -3.91
C PRO A 139 -7.67 -7.64 -2.55
N PRO A 140 -8.64 -6.81 -2.09
CA PRO A 140 -9.44 -7.14 -0.92
C PRO A 140 -10.25 -8.42 -1.18
N ALA A 141 -10.55 -9.16 -0.10
CA ALA A 141 -11.45 -10.30 -0.20
C ALA A 141 -12.85 -9.79 -0.60
N PHE A 142 -13.34 -10.22 -1.75
CA PHE A 142 -14.72 -9.98 -2.17
C PHE A 142 -15.60 -11.11 -1.65
N THR A 143 -16.58 -10.77 -0.83
CA THR A 143 -17.64 -11.67 -0.36
C THR A 143 -18.91 -11.43 -1.14
#